data_52e5f7a3916ae7c4db340d4938aef92b
#
_entry.id   52e5f7a3916ae7c4db340d4938aef92b
#
_cell.length_a   1.000
_cell.length_b   1.000
_cell.length_c   1.000
_cell.angle_alpha   90.00
_cell.angle_beta   90.00
_cell.angle_gamma   90.00
#
_symmetry.space_group_name_H-M   'P 1'
#
loop_
_entity.id
_entity.type
_entity.pdbx_description
1 polymer ?
#
loop_
_entity_poly.entity_id
_entity_poly.type
_entity_poly.pdbx_seq_one_letter_code
_entity_poly.pdbx_strand_id
1 'polypeptide(L)'
;MSDPLAQLRGALDGAVADIADGAAPGSAPALERPRQAEHGDYATNAALLLTKQLGVPPRDIAGRLASALAARLGDKLASSDIAGPGFLNLTLADSWYAQALGAVLAASDKWGGGGADPALRINIEFVSANPTGPIHVGGTRNAAYGDALARILAFRGHHVQREFYVNDYGTQVRRLGESIRARARGEEPPEGGYLGDYVKDLATEIEGAADLPVDDLARLGVELMVAQSERSLARFHVLFDRWFSERSLHEGAPSAVQHAFDVLAEQGRSFRDEGALWLRTTDFGDDKDRVIERASGEHTYFASDIAYHQEKRERGYDLLIDIWGADHHGYVQRMHAAFEALGGAPEQLELLIMQFVHLMEGGERGKMSKRSGEFVTLDDLLDDIGVDAARWFLLARSHDTTIDLDLELARSESSENPVYYVQYAHARIASMLRKAGPGRVAQALRGAGDAPGEAMHASERELIRRLLDFPAEVAEAGDRRAPHRIAAYALDTAQAFSAFYRDCQVVGVDAATEDHRLRVCAAAKVTLARSLDLLGVAAPDEM
;
A
#
# COMPACT_ATOMS: atom_id res chain seq x y z
N MET A 1 4.58 -7.62 20.13
CA MET A 1 6.07 -7.44 20.17
C MET A 1 6.36 -6.14 20.91
N SER A 2 7.45 -6.04 21.67
CA SER A 2 7.78 -4.79 22.37
C SER A 2 8.47 -3.83 21.41
N ASP A 3 7.76 -2.79 21.00
CA ASP A 3 8.32 -1.69 20.22
C ASP A 3 9.14 -0.77 21.15
N PRO A 4 10.46 -0.57 20.92
CA PRO A 4 11.31 0.29 21.74
C PRO A 4 10.85 1.75 21.81
N LEU A 5 10.28 2.29 20.72
CA LEU A 5 9.74 3.65 20.72
C LEU A 5 8.43 3.74 21.51
N ALA A 6 7.58 2.71 21.45
CA ALA A 6 6.40 2.62 22.29
C ALA A 6 6.78 2.52 23.79
N GLN A 7 7.85 1.79 24.11
CA GLN A 7 8.37 1.76 25.49
C GLN A 7 8.91 3.13 25.95
N LEU A 8 9.62 3.85 25.08
CA LEU A 8 10.10 5.21 25.38
C LEU A 8 8.93 6.18 25.58
N ARG A 9 7.89 6.09 24.75
CA ARG A 9 6.64 6.85 24.92
C ARG A 9 5.96 6.50 26.24
N GLY A 10 5.85 5.20 26.58
CA GLY A 10 5.29 4.75 27.85
C GLY A 10 6.08 5.24 29.06
N ALA A 11 7.41 5.35 28.96
CA ALA A 11 8.23 5.96 29.99
C ALA A 11 7.95 7.47 30.14
N LEU A 12 7.76 8.18 29.02
CA LEU A 12 7.35 9.59 29.00
C LEU A 12 5.96 9.79 29.63
N ASP A 13 4.99 8.99 29.23
CA ASP A 13 3.61 9.06 29.75
C ASP A 13 3.58 8.77 31.25
N GLY A 14 4.35 7.77 31.69
CA GLY A 14 4.51 7.48 33.10
C GLY A 14 5.19 8.61 33.87
N ALA A 15 6.22 9.24 33.31
CA ALA A 15 6.86 10.40 33.93
C ALA A 15 5.93 11.62 34.00
N VAL A 16 5.10 11.83 32.98
CA VAL A 16 4.04 12.85 32.98
C VAL A 16 3.02 12.56 34.07
N ALA A 17 2.56 11.32 34.21
CA ALA A 17 1.62 10.93 35.26
C ALA A 17 2.17 11.16 36.69
N ASP A 18 3.47 10.85 36.92
CA ASP A 18 4.12 11.07 38.21
C ASP A 18 4.16 12.54 38.65
N ILE A 19 4.31 13.47 37.69
CA ILE A 19 4.42 14.90 38.01
C ILE A 19 3.09 15.65 37.94
N ALA A 20 2.10 15.06 37.30
CA ALA A 20 0.80 15.68 37.06
C ALA A 20 -0.23 15.42 38.17
N ASP A 21 0.11 14.63 39.20
CA ASP A 21 -0.74 14.31 40.36
C ASP A 21 -2.14 13.79 39.91
N GLY A 22 -2.19 12.99 38.86
CA GLY A 22 -3.42 12.44 38.28
C GLY A 22 -4.13 13.35 37.28
N ALA A 23 -3.63 14.55 37.00
CA ALA A 23 -4.14 15.41 35.93
C ALA A 23 -3.62 14.91 34.56
N ALA A 24 -4.52 14.56 33.64
CA ALA A 24 -4.12 14.22 32.27
C ALA A 24 -3.85 15.51 31.46
N PRO A 25 -2.78 15.59 30.67
CA PRO A 25 -2.56 16.71 29.77
C PRO A 25 -3.72 16.77 28.75
N GLY A 26 -4.11 17.98 28.32
CA GLY A 26 -5.24 18.20 27.40
C GLY A 26 -5.02 17.61 25.98
N SER A 27 -3.80 17.18 25.69
CA SER A 27 -3.40 16.43 24.48
C SER A 27 -2.22 15.54 24.79
N ALA A 28 -2.04 14.47 24.01
CA ALA A 28 -0.89 13.57 24.16
C ALA A 28 0.44 14.32 23.97
N PRO A 29 1.43 14.11 24.85
CA PRO A 29 2.76 14.69 24.69
C PRO A 29 3.43 14.20 23.40
N ALA A 30 4.04 15.12 22.66
CA ALA A 30 4.84 14.74 21.51
C ALA A 30 6.16 14.09 21.95
N LEU A 31 6.60 13.09 21.21
CA LEU A 31 7.97 12.56 21.26
C LEU A 31 8.45 12.60 19.80
N GLU A 32 9.22 13.61 19.47
CA GLU A 32 9.61 13.93 18.09
C GLU A 32 11.13 13.93 17.95
N ARG A 33 11.61 13.70 16.73
CA ARG A 33 13.02 13.88 16.40
C ARG A 33 13.33 15.36 16.22
N PRO A 34 14.33 15.91 16.94
CA PRO A 34 14.80 17.26 16.70
C PRO A 34 15.37 17.41 15.28
N ARG A 35 15.18 18.57 14.69
CA ARG A 35 15.78 18.87 13.35
C ARG A 35 17.30 19.07 13.41
N GLN A 36 17.83 19.44 14.56
CA GLN A 36 19.25 19.73 14.77
C GLN A 36 19.83 18.63 15.69
N ALA A 37 20.94 18.03 15.28
CA ALA A 37 21.56 16.91 16.01
C ALA A 37 22.02 17.28 17.44
N GLU A 38 22.34 18.57 17.67
CA GLU A 38 22.71 19.10 19.00
C GLU A 38 21.57 19.09 20.01
N HIS A 39 20.33 18.89 19.57
CA HIS A 39 19.15 18.79 20.43
C HIS A 39 18.85 17.34 20.87
N GLY A 40 19.81 16.43 20.75
CA GLY A 40 19.68 15.04 21.17
C GLY A 40 18.93 14.15 20.18
N ASP A 41 18.46 13.01 20.66
CA ASP A 41 17.81 11.98 19.84
C ASP A 41 16.30 12.19 19.69
N TYR A 42 15.66 12.65 20.78
CA TYR A 42 14.22 12.93 20.84
C TYR A 42 13.96 14.19 21.66
N ALA A 43 12.86 14.87 21.37
CA ALA A 43 12.36 16.04 22.12
C ALA A 43 10.89 15.86 22.48
N THR A 44 10.49 16.41 23.64
CA THR A 44 9.08 16.42 24.04
C THR A 44 8.64 17.81 24.47
N ASN A 45 7.37 18.13 24.18
CA ASN A 45 6.67 19.33 24.60
C ASN A 45 5.82 19.13 25.87
N ALA A 46 5.94 18.00 26.55
CA ALA A 46 5.10 17.60 27.69
C ALA A 46 5.01 18.68 28.78
N ALA A 47 6.14 19.31 29.12
CA ALA A 47 6.17 20.36 30.13
C ALA A 47 5.34 21.59 29.74
N LEU A 48 5.30 21.95 28.46
CA LEU A 48 4.47 23.07 27.96
C LEU A 48 2.99 22.76 28.09
N LEU A 49 2.60 21.52 27.80
CA LEU A 49 1.19 21.08 27.90
C LEU A 49 0.67 21.07 29.35
N LEU A 50 1.54 20.78 30.31
CA LEU A 50 1.20 20.72 31.73
C LEU A 50 1.19 22.11 32.43
N THR A 51 1.73 23.15 31.79
CA THR A 51 1.90 24.49 32.41
C THR A 51 0.59 25.05 32.97
N LYS A 52 -0.49 24.97 32.18
CA LYS A 52 -1.79 25.53 32.57
C LYS A 52 -2.42 24.76 33.75
N GLN A 53 -2.20 23.47 33.81
CA GLN A 53 -2.80 22.59 34.82
C GLN A 53 -2.06 22.70 36.16
N LEU A 54 -0.73 22.74 36.12
CA LEU A 54 0.10 22.77 37.32
C LEU A 54 0.33 24.17 37.87
N GLY A 55 0.07 25.23 37.08
CA GLY A 55 0.34 26.61 37.48
C GLY A 55 1.82 26.92 37.76
N VAL A 56 2.73 26.12 37.22
CA VAL A 56 4.19 26.19 37.41
C VAL A 56 4.87 26.56 36.09
N PRO A 57 5.97 27.33 36.10
CA PRO A 57 6.71 27.66 34.88
C PRO A 57 7.12 26.40 34.10
N PRO A 58 7.02 26.39 32.76
CA PRO A 58 7.27 25.18 31.98
C PRO A 58 8.70 24.66 32.08
N ARG A 59 9.69 25.52 32.33
CA ARG A 59 11.08 25.07 32.57
C ARG A 59 11.23 24.29 33.88
N ASP A 60 10.47 24.66 34.93
CA ASP A 60 10.49 23.96 36.22
C ASP A 60 9.79 22.60 36.07
N ILE A 61 8.71 22.54 35.30
CA ILE A 61 8.04 21.29 34.93
C ILE A 61 9.00 20.40 34.13
N ALA A 62 9.73 20.96 33.16
CA ALA A 62 10.71 20.21 32.37
C ALA A 62 11.84 19.63 33.27
N GLY A 63 12.27 20.34 34.29
CA GLY A 63 13.25 19.81 35.29
C GLY A 63 12.70 18.63 36.09
N ARG A 64 11.44 18.70 36.53
CA ARG A 64 10.76 17.59 37.20
C ARG A 64 10.60 16.39 36.28
N LEU A 65 10.20 16.65 35.02
CA LEU A 65 10.03 15.63 33.98
C LEU A 65 11.36 14.94 33.67
N ALA A 66 12.46 15.70 33.54
CA ALA A 66 13.80 15.16 33.32
C ALA A 66 14.20 14.19 34.45
N SER A 67 13.94 14.57 35.71
CA SER A 67 14.24 13.72 36.89
C SER A 67 13.38 12.45 36.89
N ALA A 68 12.10 12.55 36.59
CA ALA A 68 11.18 11.40 36.50
C ALA A 68 11.57 10.44 35.37
N LEU A 69 11.95 10.97 34.20
CA LEU A 69 12.44 10.17 33.07
C LEU A 69 13.76 9.50 33.37
N ALA A 70 14.70 10.20 34.01
CA ALA A 70 15.98 9.61 34.41
C ALA A 70 15.77 8.44 35.39
N ALA A 71 14.83 8.56 36.34
CA ALA A 71 14.49 7.47 37.26
C ALA A 71 13.89 6.25 36.54
N ARG A 72 13.10 6.46 35.44
CA ARG A 72 12.44 5.39 34.67
C ARG A 72 13.35 4.74 33.65
N LEU A 73 14.19 5.51 32.98
CA LEU A 73 15.08 5.04 31.93
C LEU A 73 16.44 4.52 32.48
N GLY A 74 16.86 5.00 33.63
CA GLY A 74 18.13 4.60 34.22
C GLY A 74 19.32 4.86 33.30
N ASP A 75 20.14 3.84 33.10
CA ASP A 75 21.34 3.87 32.26
C ASP A 75 21.07 3.95 30.76
N LYS A 76 19.80 3.91 30.35
CA LYS A 76 19.38 4.09 28.96
C LYS A 76 19.27 5.55 28.52
N LEU A 77 19.21 6.49 29.45
CA LEU A 77 19.26 7.92 29.22
C LEU A 77 20.67 8.46 29.49
N ALA A 78 21.36 8.92 28.45
CA ALA A 78 22.69 9.50 28.59
C ALA A 78 22.63 10.92 29.16
N SER A 79 21.71 11.76 28.63
CA SER A 79 21.46 13.11 29.15
C SER A 79 20.06 13.61 28.79
N SER A 80 19.65 14.69 29.47
CA SER A 80 18.44 15.44 29.08
C SER A 80 18.71 16.94 29.29
N ASP A 81 18.28 17.76 28.32
CA ASP A 81 18.53 19.20 28.28
C ASP A 81 17.24 19.99 28.06
N ILE A 82 17.05 21.07 28.84
CA ILE A 82 15.88 21.94 28.77
C ILE A 82 16.15 23.03 27.75
N ALA A 83 15.43 22.99 26.62
CA ALA A 83 15.56 23.92 25.52
C ALA A 83 14.38 24.93 25.46
N GLY A 84 14.68 26.14 25.01
CA GLY A 84 13.68 27.17 24.79
C GLY A 84 12.75 27.41 25.97
N PRO A 85 11.43 27.52 25.76
CA PRO A 85 10.46 27.82 26.82
C PRO A 85 10.15 26.63 27.76
N GLY A 86 10.60 25.43 27.46
CA GLY A 86 10.33 24.22 28.27
C GLY A 86 10.23 22.94 27.46
N PHE A 87 10.83 22.88 26.27
CA PHE A 87 11.08 21.60 25.60
C PHE A 87 12.12 20.80 26.38
N LEU A 88 11.95 19.50 26.42
CA LEU A 88 12.92 18.59 27.00
C LEU A 88 13.52 17.73 25.90
N ASN A 89 14.80 17.90 25.65
CA ASN A 89 15.60 17.12 24.72
C ASN A 89 16.19 15.91 25.43
N LEU A 90 16.18 14.75 24.80
CA LEU A 90 16.66 13.49 25.33
C LEU A 90 17.80 12.96 24.46
N THR A 91 18.95 12.65 25.09
CA THR A 91 20.03 11.89 24.46
C THR A 91 20.04 10.50 25.04
N LEU A 92 19.83 9.48 24.21
CA LEU A 92 19.80 8.09 24.66
C LEU A 92 21.21 7.48 24.68
N ALA A 93 21.44 6.56 25.61
CA ALA A 93 22.71 5.85 25.72
C ALA A 93 22.84 4.77 24.62
N ASP A 94 24.08 4.36 24.32
CA ASP A 94 24.37 3.26 23.39
C ASP A 94 23.72 1.94 23.81
N SER A 95 23.56 1.72 25.12
CA SER A 95 22.85 0.57 25.69
C SER A 95 21.38 0.52 25.27
N TRP A 96 20.71 1.68 25.17
CA TRP A 96 19.33 1.75 24.68
C TRP A 96 19.25 1.36 23.20
N TYR A 97 20.16 1.90 22.36
CA TYR A 97 20.22 1.57 20.94
C TYR A 97 20.51 0.09 20.70
N ALA A 98 21.42 -0.51 21.47
CA ALA A 98 21.73 -1.92 21.37
C ALA A 98 20.52 -2.80 21.73
N GLN A 99 19.79 -2.47 22.81
CA GLN A 99 18.58 -3.18 23.18
C GLN A 99 17.46 -3.01 22.14
N ALA A 100 17.29 -1.79 21.61
CA ALA A 100 16.32 -1.51 20.58
C ALA A 100 16.62 -2.30 19.29
N LEU A 101 17.88 -2.38 18.89
CA LEU A 101 18.34 -3.22 17.78
C LEU A 101 18.07 -4.70 18.06
N GLY A 102 18.24 -5.16 19.29
CA GLY A 102 17.89 -6.51 19.73
C GLY A 102 16.41 -6.83 19.52
N ALA A 103 15.51 -5.88 19.74
CA ALA A 103 14.07 -6.04 19.49
C ALA A 103 13.77 -6.19 17.98
N VAL A 104 14.44 -5.41 17.12
CA VAL A 104 14.32 -5.54 15.65
C VAL A 104 14.73 -6.94 15.20
N LEU A 105 15.89 -7.41 15.68
CA LEU A 105 16.42 -8.74 15.31
C LEU A 105 15.55 -9.89 15.82
N ALA A 106 15.02 -9.77 17.05
CA ALA A 106 14.12 -10.78 17.62
C ALA A 106 12.79 -10.88 16.86
N ALA A 107 12.28 -9.75 16.36
CA ALA A 107 11.08 -9.72 15.52
C ALA A 107 11.34 -10.22 14.09
N SER A 108 12.57 -10.06 13.60
CA SER A 108 13.01 -10.49 12.27
C SER A 108 12.07 -9.98 11.16
N ASP A 109 11.57 -10.87 10.31
CA ASP A 109 10.65 -10.58 9.20
C ASP A 109 9.27 -10.05 9.64
N LYS A 110 8.96 -10.13 10.94
CA LYS A 110 7.73 -9.57 11.54
C LYS A 110 7.92 -8.16 12.10
N TRP A 111 9.13 -7.61 12.05
CA TRP A 111 9.39 -6.26 12.53
C TRP A 111 8.53 -5.24 11.77
N GLY A 112 7.80 -4.40 12.48
CA GLY A 112 6.86 -3.42 11.93
C GLY A 112 5.46 -3.97 11.63
N GLY A 113 5.24 -5.28 11.73
CA GLY A 113 3.94 -5.91 11.50
C GLY A 113 3.06 -5.99 12.75
N GLY A 114 1.79 -6.28 12.53
CA GLY A 114 0.76 -6.32 13.58
C GLY A 114 0.31 -4.93 14.01
N GLY A 115 -0.35 -4.85 15.16
CA GLY A 115 -0.78 -3.58 15.77
C GLY A 115 -2.15 -3.08 15.29
N ALA A 116 -2.85 -3.80 14.41
CA ALA A 116 -4.25 -3.52 14.13
C ALA A 116 -5.13 -3.90 15.34
N ASP A 117 -5.83 -2.92 15.90
CA ASP A 117 -6.77 -3.13 17.01
C ASP A 117 -7.97 -2.19 16.86
N PRO A 118 -9.15 -2.72 16.48
CA PRO A 118 -9.41 -4.12 16.13
C PRO A 118 -8.81 -4.54 14.77
N ALA A 119 -8.54 -5.84 14.62
CA ALA A 119 -8.25 -6.42 13.31
C ALA A 119 -9.53 -6.50 12.48
N LEU A 120 -9.56 -5.84 11.32
CA LEU A 120 -10.71 -5.74 10.43
C LEU A 120 -10.67 -6.83 9.35
N ARG A 121 -11.85 -7.24 8.87
CA ARG A 121 -12.03 -7.97 7.62
C ARG A 121 -12.23 -6.95 6.50
N ILE A 122 -11.27 -6.88 5.58
CA ILE A 122 -11.23 -5.86 4.53
C ILE A 122 -11.34 -6.54 3.16
N ASN A 123 -12.24 -6.05 2.30
CA ASN A 123 -12.24 -6.35 0.88
C ASN A 123 -11.60 -5.19 0.13
N ILE A 124 -10.60 -5.48 -0.71
CA ILE A 124 -9.99 -4.48 -1.59
C ILE A 124 -10.25 -4.90 -3.03
N GLU A 125 -11.02 -4.09 -3.74
CA GLU A 125 -11.24 -4.22 -5.18
C GLU A 125 -10.34 -3.26 -5.95
N PHE A 126 -9.65 -3.80 -6.96
CA PHE A 126 -8.76 -2.98 -7.78
C PHE A 126 -8.51 -3.62 -9.16
N VAL A 127 -8.02 -2.84 -10.11
CA VAL A 127 -7.90 -3.14 -11.55
C VAL A 127 -9.25 -3.19 -12.22
N SER A 128 -10.03 -4.24 -12.02
CA SER A 128 -11.40 -4.45 -12.51
C SER A 128 -11.59 -4.02 -13.97
N ALA A 129 -10.63 -4.43 -14.84
CA ALA A 129 -10.60 -4.08 -16.24
C ALA A 129 -11.57 -4.96 -17.04
N ASN A 130 -12.11 -4.40 -18.15
CA ASN A 130 -12.95 -5.15 -19.05
C ASN A 130 -12.19 -6.34 -19.67
N PRO A 131 -12.72 -7.56 -19.62
CA PRO A 131 -12.05 -8.76 -20.15
C PRO A 131 -12.21 -8.87 -21.69
N THR A 132 -12.04 -7.75 -22.37
CA THR A 132 -12.19 -7.64 -23.83
C THR A 132 -10.88 -7.32 -24.55
N GLY A 133 -9.77 -7.33 -23.79
CA GLY A 133 -8.41 -7.12 -24.29
C GLY A 133 -7.36 -7.23 -23.18
N PRO A 134 -6.06 -7.20 -23.55
CA PRO A 134 -4.97 -7.22 -22.58
C PRO A 134 -5.02 -6.05 -21.61
N ILE A 135 -4.47 -6.22 -20.41
CA ILE A 135 -4.38 -5.14 -19.41
C ILE A 135 -3.55 -4.00 -19.97
N HIS A 136 -4.16 -2.83 -20.06
CA HIS A 136 -3.54 -1.60 -20.53
C HIS A 136 -2.63 -0.99 -19.45
N VAL A 137 -1.54 -0.34 -19.85
CA VAL A 137 -0.60 0.34 -18.95
C VAL A 137 -1.30 1.34 -18.01
N GLY A 138 -2.42 1.93 -18.41
CA GLY A 138 -3.23 2.81 -17.56
C GLY A 138 -3.78 2.13 -16.29
N GLY A 139 -4.06 0.82 -16.34
CA GLY A 139 -4.49 0.02 -15.19
C GLY A 139 -3.34 -0.50 -14.31
N THR A 140 -2.09 -0.40 -14.78
CA THR A 140 -0.92 -0.97 -14.10
C THR A 140 -0.66 -0.31 -12.73
N ARG A 141 -0.87 1.00 -12.64
CA ARG A 141 -0.73 1.72 -11.37
C ARG A 141 -1.75 1.27 -10.33
N ASN A 142 -2.99 1.07 -10.77
CA ASN A 142 -4.06 0.56 -9.93
C ASN A 142 -3.70 -0.83 -9.38
N ALA A 143 -3.14 -1.70 -10.23
CA ALA A 143 -2.67 -3.03 -9.84
C ALA A 143 -1.54 -2.98 -8.80
N ALA A 144 -0.49 -2.18 -9.05
CA ALA A 144 0.62 -2.03 -8.10
C ALA A 144 0.16 -1.47 -6.76
N TYR A 145 -0.68 -0.43 -6.80
CA TYR A 145 -1.15 0.27 -5.60
C TYR A 145 -2.09 -0.61 -4.77
N GLY A 146 -3.06 -1.26 -5.40
CA GLY A 146 -4.01 -2.13 -4.70
C GLY A 146 -3.31 -3.30 -4.01
N ASP A 147 -2.36 -3.96 -4.71
CA ASP A 147 -1.58 -5.05 -4.14
C ASP A 147 -0.67 -4.57 -2.99
N ALA A 148 0.04 -3.44 -3.15
CA ALA A 148 0.89 -2.90 -2.09
C ALA A 148 0.07 -2.49 -0.86
N LEU A 149 -1.08 -1.85 -1.05
CA LEU A 149 -2.00 -1.51 0.05
C LEU A 149 -2.51 -2.78 0.76
N ALA A 150 -2.90 -3.80 0.00
CA ALA A 150 -3.34 -5.08 0.56
C ALA A 150 -2.23 -5.75 1.39
N ARG A 151 -0.97 -5.75 0.90
CA ARG A 151 0.19 -6.26 1.65
C ARG A 151 0.42 -5.50 2.95
N ILE A 152 0.38 -4.16 2.91
CA ILE A 152 0.56 -3.30 4.09
C ILE A 152 -0.53 -3.58 5.13
N LEU A 153 -1.79 -3.61 4.74
CA LEU A 153 -2.92 -3.86 5.65
C LEU A 153 -2.87 -5.28 6.23
N ALA A 154 -2.54 -6.30 5.43
CA ALA A 154 -2.34 -7.66 5.90
C ALA A 154 -1.15 -7.76 6.86
N PHE A 155 -0.04 -7.09 6.58
CA PHE A 155 1.13 -7.06 7.46
C PHE A 155 0.83 -6.37 8.79
N ARG A 156 -0.06 -5.38 8.81
CA ARG A 156 -0.58 -4.76 10.04
C ARG A 156 -1.48 -5.68 10.86
N GLY A 157 -1.95 -6.78 10.31
CA GLY A 157 -2.75 -7.78 11.02
C GLY A 157 -4.24 -7.77 10.67
N HIS A 158 -4.66 -7.02 9.64
CA HIS A 158 -6.02 -7.11 9.10
C HIS A 158 -6.20 -8.39 8.25
N HIS A 159 -7.43 -8.84 8.09
CA HIS A 159 -7.82 -9.93 7.19
C HIS A 159 -8.24 -9.35 5.84
N VAL A 160 -7.33 -9.36 4.87
CA VAL A 160 -7.54 -8.70 3.58
C VAL A 160 -7.88 -9.73 2.51
N GLN A 161 -8.98 -9.50 1.77
CA GLN A 161 -9.31 -10.19 0.54
C GLN A 161 -9.12 -9.24 -0.64
N ARG A 162 -8.35 -9.68 -1.65
CA ARG A 162 -8.15 -8.99 -2.93
C ARG A 162 -9.18 -9.47 -3.92
N GLU A 163 -9.91 -8.57 -4.54
CA GLU A 163 -10.98 -8.89 -5.46
C GLU A 163 -10.81 -8.16 -6.80
N PHE A 164 -11.02 -8.89 -7.88
CA PHE A 164 -11.10 -8.38 -9.25
C PHE A 164 -12.53 -8.54 -9.74
N TYR A 165 -13.18 -7.45 -10.13
CA TYR A 165 -14.49 -7.49 -10.76
C TYR A 165 -14.33 -7.72 -12.26
N VAL A 166 -14.84 -8.83 -12.75
CA VAL A 166 -14.84 -9.21 -14.17
C VAL A 166 -16.11 -8.71 -14.81
N ASN A 167 -16.01 -7.69 -15.66
CA ASN A 167 -17.14 -7.13 -16.41
C ASN A 167 -17.44 -8.02 -17.63
N ASP A 168 -17.98 -9.23 -17.37
CA ASP A 168 -18.25 -10.29 -18.35
C ASP A 168 -19.71 -10.32 -18.82
N TYR A 169 -20.41 -9.19 -18.71
CA TYR A 169 -21.82 -9.04 -19.09
C TYR A 169 -22.03 -7.83 -20.01
N GLY A 170 -23.05 -7.90 -20.88
CA GLY A 170 -23.50 -6.78 -21.71
C GLY A 170 -22.87 -6.71 -23.11
N THR A 171 -23.02 -5.53 -23.74
CA THR A 171 -22.76 -5.35 -25.18
C THR A 171 -21.27 -5.44 -25.56
N GLN A 172 -20.35 -5.10 -24.68
CA GLN A 172 -18.91 -5.15 -24.95
C GLN A 172 -18.44 -6.60 -25.13
N VAL A 173 -18.91 -7.48 -24.27
CA VAL A 173 -18.61 -8.92 -24.31
C VAL A 173 -19.15 -9.54 -25.62
N ARG A 174 -20.38 -9.19 -26.02
CA ARG A 174 -20.94 -9.64 -27.28
C ARG A 174 -20.13 -9.16 -28.49
N ARG A 175 -19.67 -7.89 -28.47
CA ARG A 175 -18.80 -7.34 -29.53
C ARG A 175 -17.47 -8.08 -29.64
N LEU A 176 -16.91 -8.56 -28.51
CA LEU A 176 -15.73 -9.43 -28.54
C LEU A 176 -16.03 -10.73 -29.30
N GLY A 177 -17.15 -11.40 -29.01
CA GLY A 177 -17.58 -12.61 -29.74
C GLY A 177 -17.79 -12.38 -31.24
N GLU A 178 -18.40 -11.24 -31.61
CA GLU A 178 -18.56 -10.83 -33.02
C GLU A 178 -17.21 -10.61 -33.70
N SER A 179 -16.25 -9.98 -33.01
CA SER A 179 -14.90 -9.72 -33.50
C SER A 179 -14.11 -11.01 -33.71
N ILE A 180 -14.19 -11.95 -32.76
CA ILE A 180 -13.55 -13.27 -32.85
C ILE A 180 -14.10 -14.04 -34.06
N ARG A 181 -15.42 -14.07 -34.24
CA ARG A 181 -16.03 -14.76 -35.38
C ARG A 181 -15.61 -14.17 -36.73
N ALA A 182 -15.57 -12.85 -36.84
CA ALA A 182 -15.10 -12.18 -38.05
C ALA A 182 -13.66 -12.59 -38.39
N ARG A 183 -12.75 -12.50 -37.39
CA ARG A 183 -11.34 -12.91 -37.58
C ARG A 183 -11.20 -14.39 -37.96
N ALA A 184 -11.98 -15.28 -37.33
CA ALA A 184 -11.98 -16.71 -37.66
C ALA A 184 -12.41 -17.00 -39.09
N ARG A 185 -13.24 -16.13 -39.68
CA ARG A 185 -13.69 -16.19 -41.08
C ARG A 185 -12.78 -15.46 -42.07
N GLY A 186 -11.71 -14.82 -41.60
CA GLY A 186 -10.84 -13.97 -42.41
C GLY A 186 -11.48 -12.63 -42.77
N GLU A 187 -12.50 -12.21 -42.04
CA GLU A 187 -13.23 -10.96 -42.22
C GLU A 187 -12.73 -9.88 -41.24
N GLU A 188 -12.98 -8.60 -41.52
CA GLU A 188 -12.76 -7.52 -40.56
C GLU A 188 -13.88 -7.50 -39.51
N PRO A 189 -13.54 -7.21 -38.24
CA PRO A 189 -14.53 -7.02 -37.19
C PRO A 189 -15.54 -5.93 -37.54
N PRO A 190 -16.80 -6.04 -37.03
CA PRO A 190 -17.82 -5.04 -37.26
C PRO A 190 -17.45 -3.68 -36.69
N GLU A 191 -18.15 -2.62 -37.11
CA GLU A 191 -17.95 -1.27 -36.57
C GLU A 191 -18.09 -1.26 -35.03
N GLY A 192 -17.11 -0.68 -34.34
CA GLY A 192 -17.01 -0.68 -32.88
C GLY A 192 -16.56 -2.03 -32.27
N GLY A 193 -16.13 -2.97 -33.11
CA GLY A 193 -15.50 -4.21 -32.68
C GLY A 193 -14.02 -4.05 -32.34
N TYR A 194 -13.41 -5.12 -31.87
CA TYR A 194 -12.01 -5.15 -31.41
C TYR A 194 -11.07 -5.54 -32.55
N LEU A 195 -10.06 -4.70 -32.82
CA LEU A 195 -9.18 -4.82 -34.00
C LEU A 195 -7.80 -5.40 -33.68
N GLY A 196 -7.37 -5.44 -32.40
CA GLY A 196 -6.05 -5.86 -31.98
C GLY A 196 -5.68 -7.28 -32.39
N ASP A 197 -4.38 -7.57 -32.52
CA ASP A 197 -3.89 -8.88 -32.95
C ASP A 197 -4.31 -10.01 -31.99
N TYR A 198 -4.47 -9.71 -30.70
CA TYR A 198 -4.99 -10.67 -29.71
C TYR A 198 -6.35 -11.29 -30.12
N VAL A 199 -7.17 -10.57 -30.91
CA VAL A 199 -8.45 -11.12 -31.41
C VAL A 199 -8.21 -12.23 -32.44
N LYS A 200 -7.13 -12.14 -33.23
CA LYS A 200 -6.71 -13.20 -34.15
C LYS A 200 -6.19 -14.41 -33.39
N ASP A 201 -5.46 -14.15 -32.30
CA ASP A 201 -4.97 -15.22 -31.43
C ASP A 201 -6.14 -15.97 -30.80
N LEU A 202 -7.15 -15.26 -30.25
CA LEU A 202 -8.38 -15.85 -29.73
C LEU A 202 -9.13 -16.65 -30.80
N ALA A 203 -9.24 -16.12 -32.02
CA ALA A 203 -9.91 -16.81 -33.14
C ALA A 203 -9.16 -18.09 -33.55
N THR A 204 -7.86 -18.17 -33.32
CA THR A 204 -7.03 -19.35 -33.59
C THR A 204 -7.10 -20.37 -32.47
N GLU A 205 -7.14 -19.90 -31.22
CA GLU A 205 -7.15 -20.76 -30.00
C GLU A 205 -8.50 -21.45 -29.80
N ILE A 206 -9.63 -20.78 -30.19
CA ILE A 206 -10.97 -21.33 -30.05
C ILE A 206 -11.27 -22.26 -31.24
N GLU A 207 -11.34 -23.57 -30.97
CA GLU A 207 -11.66 -24.57 -32.00
C GLU A 207 -13.04 -24.33 -32.58
N GLY A 208 -13.16 -24.30 -33.91
CA GLY A 208 -14.41 -24.07 -34.62
C GLY A 208 -14.98 -22.67 -34.54
N ALA A 209 -14.19 -21.66 -34.20
CA ALA A 209 -14.62 -20.27 -33.98
C ALA A 209 -15.43 -19.66 -35.14
N ALA A 210 -15.19 -20.07 -36.39
CA ALA A 210 -15.92 -19.57 -37.55
C ALA A 210 -17.43 -19.94 -37.54
N ASP A 211 -17.79 -21.06 -36.91
CA ASP A 211 -19.14 -21.65 -36.97
C ASP A 211 -19.88 -21.54 -35.62
N LEU A 212 -19.18 -21.26 -34.52
CA LEU A 212 -19.78 -21.13 -33.19
C LEU A 212 -20.73 -19.93 -33.10
N PRO A 213 -21.80 -20.02 -32.27
CA PRO A 213 -22.64 -18.88 -31.92
C PRO A 213 -21.82 -17.74 -31.31
N VAL A 214 -22.22 -16.48 -31.52
CA VAL A 214 -21.53 -15.30 -30.97
C VAL A 214 -21.46 -15.33 -29.45
N ASP A 215 -22.52 -15.76 -28.79
CA ASP A 215 -22.60 -15.77 -27.33
C ASP A 215 -21.63 -16.83 -26.72
N ASP A 216 -21.42 -17.96 -27.40
CA ASP A 216 -20.41 -18.94 -27.01
C ASP A 216 -19.00 -18.40 -27.24
N LEU A 217 -18.74 -17.75 -28.37
CA LEU A 217 -17.47 -17.09 -28.65
C LEU A 217 -17.16 -15.95 -27.64
N ALA A 218 -18.18 -15.20 -27.29
CA ALA A 218 -18.08 -14.15 -26.28
C ALA A 218 -17.65 -14.73 -24.92
N ARG A 219 -18.30 -15.82 -24.49
CA ARG A 219 -17.96 -16.51 -23.23
C ARG A 219 -16.55 -17.09 -23.26
N LEU A 220 -16.20 -17.85 -24.30
CA LEU A 220 -14.86 -18.44 -24.43
C LEU A 220 -13.76 -17.38 -24.56
N GLY A 221 -14.03 -16.31 -25.34
CA GLY A 221 -13.10 -15.19 -25.46
C GLY A 221 -12.84 -14.49 -24.12
N VAL A 222 -13.87 -14.26 -23.32
CA VAL A 222 -13.74 -13.71 -21.97
C VAL A 222 -12.93 -14.66 -21.06
N GLU A 223 -13.22 -15.95 -21.06
CA GLU A 223 -12.47 -16.94 -20.26
C GLU A 223 -10.97 -16.90 -20.59
N LEU A 224 -10.60 -16.85 -21.86
CA LEU A 224 -9.21 -16.74 -22.31
C LEU A 224 -8.57 -15.41 -21.92
N MET A 225 -9.28 -14.29 -22.04
CA MET A 225 -8.79 -12.97 -21.65
C MET A 225 -8.61 -12.83 -20.15
N VAL A 226 -9.51 -13.40 -19.33
CA VAL A 226 -9.35 -13.47 -17.87
C VAL A 226 -8.09 -14.27 -17.51
N ALA A 227 -7.93 -15.46 -18.12
CA ALA A 227 -6.73 -16.27 -17.88
C ALA A 227 -5.43 -15.57 -18.32
N GLN A 228 -5.45 -14.78 -19.40
CA GLN A 228 -4.33 -13.93 -19.78
C GLN A 228 -4.07 -12.84 -18.75
N SER A 229 -5.11 -12.15 -18.29
CA SER A 229 -5.01 -11.11 -17.26
C SER A 229 -4.43 -11.64 -15.95
N GLU A 230 -4.85 -12.85 -15.53
CA GLU A 230 -4.28 -13.55 -14.37
C GLU A 230 -2.77 -13.77 -14.53
N ARG A 231 -2.32 -14.26 -15.70
CA ARG A 231 -0.89 -14.49 -15.98
C ARG A 231 -0.09 -13.19 -15.97
N SER A 232 -0.58 -12.13 -16.63
CA SER A 232 0.11 -10.83 -16.69
C SER A 232 0.21 -10.20 -15.30
N LEU A 233 -0.86 -10.26 -14.50
CA LEU A 233 -0.88 -9.74 -13.12
C LEU A 233 0.00 -10.57 -12.19
N ALA A 234 -0.01 -11.91 -12.30
CA ALA A 234 0.88 -12.77 -11.52
C ALA A 234 2.36 -12.48 -11.83
N ARG A 235 2.71 -12.24 -13.12
CA ARG A 235 4.03 -11.78 -13.52
C ARG A 235 4.40 -10.43 -12.88
N PHE A 236 3.43 -9.56 -12.69
CA PHE A 236 3.58 -8.27 -12.01
C PHE A 236 3.56 -8.39 -10.47
N HIS A 237 3.60 -9.60 -9.91
CA HIS A 237 3.48 -9.93 -8.49
C HIS A 237 2.15 -9.48 -7.86
N VAL A 238 1.09 -9.42 -8.66
CA VAL A 238 -0.28 -9.08 -8.23
C VAL A 238 -1.14 -10.33 -8.31
N LEU A 239 -1.70 -10.74 -7.17
CA LEU A 239 -2.56 -11.92 -7.06
C LEU A 239 -3.90 -11.51 -6.45
N PHE A 240 -4.96 -12.15 -6.94
CA PHE A 240 -6.30 -11.97 -6.42
C PHE A 240 -6.80 -13.23 -5.71
N ASP A 241 -7.53 -13.04 -4.62
CA ASP A 241 -8.16 -14.12 -3.88
C ASP A 241 -9.52 -14.48 -4.49
N ARG A 242 -10.14 -13.53 -5.22
CA ARG A 242 -11.42 -13.71 -5.88
C ARG A 242 -11.48 -12.95 -7.20
N TRP A 243 -11.98 -13.63 -8.23
CA TRP A 243 -12.41 -13.07 -9.51
C TRP A 243 -13.93 -13.12 -9.54
N PHE A 244 -14.56 -11.96 -9.39
CA PHE A 244 -16.01 -11.83 -9.30
C PHE A 244 -16.61 -11.58 -10.68
N SER A 245 -17.53 -12.44 -11.15
CA SER A 245 -18.20 -12.32 -12.44
C SER A 245 -19.44 -11.43 -12.32
N GLU A 246 -19.53 -10.35 -13.11
CA GLU A 246 -20.73 -9.51 -13.20
C GLU A 246 -21.95 -10.31 -13.63
N ARG A 247 -21.77 -11.26 -14.54
CA ARG A 247 -22.84 -12.14 -15.03
C ARG A 247 -23.59 -12.80 -13.88
N SER A 248 -22.90 -13.19 -12.82
CA SER A 248 -23.52 -13.81 -11.65
C SER A 248 -24.55 -12.94 -10.93
N LEU A 249 -24.47 -11.61 -11.09
CA LEU A 249 -25.46 -10.67 -10.54
C LEU A 249 -26.80 -10.73 -11.26
N HIS A 250 -26.79 -11.15 -12.53
CA HIS A 250 -27.97 -11.19 -13.41
C HIS A 250 -28.60 -12.57 -13.49
N GLU A 251 -27.90 -13.61 -13.03
CA GLU A 251 -28.37 -14.99 -13.04
C GLU A 251 -29.11 -15.34 -11.73
N GLY A 252 -29.95 -16.38 -11.80
CA GLY A 252 -30.75 -16.83 -10.65
C GLY A 252 -32.17 -16.29 -10.62
N ALA A 253 -32.96 -16.81 -9.67
CA ALA A 253 -34.34 -16.36 -9.47
C ALA A 253 -34.66 -16.35 -7.95
N PRO A 254 -34.66 -15.19 -7.26
CA PRO A 254 -34.33 -13.87 -7.82
C PRO A 254 -32.83 -13.73 -8.15
N SER A 255 -32.50 -12.83 -9.08
CA SER A 255 -31.11 -12.43 -9.33
C SER A 255 -30.62 -11.51 -8.21
N ALA A 256 -29.29 -11.34 -8.09
CA ALA A 256 -28.71 -10.41 -7.10
C ALA A 256 -29.17 -8.95 -7.37
N VAL A 257 -29.35 -8.57 -8.64
CA VAL A 257 -29.91 -7.25 -9.00
C VAL A 257 -31.33 -7.11 -8.46
N GLN A 258 -32.20 -8.14 -8.67
CA GLN A 258 -33.57 -8.09 -8.13
C GLN A 258 -33.57 -8.06 -6.60
N HIS A 259 -32.73 -8.85 -5.96
CA HIS A 259 -32.57 -8.83 -4.51
C HIS A 259 -32.19 -7.44 -3.98
N ALA A 260 -31.24 -6.77 -4.59
CA ALA A 260 -30.86 -5.41 -4.22
C ALA A 260 -32.02 -4.41 -4.39
N PHE A 261 -32.83 -4.55 -5.45
CA PHE A 261 -34.03 -3.73 -5.64
C PHE A 261 -35.09 -3.99 -4.56
N ASP A 262 -35.29 -5.24 -4.16
CA ASP A 262 -36.20 -5.61 -3.10
C ASP A 262 -35.77 -4.99 -1.75
N VAL A 263 -34.46 -5.03 -1.43
CA VAL A 263 -33.90 -4.36 -0.24
C VAL A 263 -34.17 -2.86 -0.26
N LEU A 264 -33.94 -2.19 -1.40
CA LEU A 264 -34.20 -0.75 -1.54
C LEU A 264 -35.69 -0.42 -1.44
N ALA A 265 -36.57 -1.28 -1.95
CA ALA A 265 -38.02 -1.10 -1.87
C ALA A 265 -38.54 -1.29 -0.44
N GLU A 266 -38.08 -2.32 0.28
CA GLU A 266 -38.42 -2.57 1.68
C GLU A 266 -38.02 -1.41 2.59
N GLN A 267 -36.93 -0.75 2.29
CA GLN A 267 -36.45 0.43 3.03
C GLN A 267 -37.12 1.75 2.57
N GLY A 268 -37.99 1.72 1.54
CA GLY A 268 -38.64 2.91 0.98
C GLY A 268 -37.67 3.84 0.24
N ARG A 269 -36.54 3.31 -0.26
CA ARG A 269 -35.48 4.08 -0.93
C ARG A 269 -35.63 4.12 -2.43
N SER A 270 -36.55 3.36 -3.02
CA SER A 270 -36.87 3.37 -4.46
C SER A 270 -38.29 3.81 -4.71
N PHE A 271 -38.56 4.31 -5.94
CA PHE A 271 -39.89 4.68 -6.40
C PHE A 271 -40.00 4.49 -7.91
N ARG A 272 -41.25 4.34 -8.43
CA ARG A 272 -41.50 4.31 -9.87
C ARG A 272 -42.04 5.65 -10.35
N ASP A 273 -41.45 6.12 -11.45
CA ASP A 273 -41.91 7.31 -12.17
C ASP A 273 -41.80 7.07 -13.68
N GLU A 274 -42.82 7.41 -14.43
CA GLU A 274 -42.94 7.20 -15.90
C GLU A 274 -42.55 5.76 -16.35
N GLY A 275 -42.83 4.77 -15.48
CA GLY A 275 -42.54 3.35 -15.75
C GLY A 275 -41.09 2.91 -15.39
N ALA A 276 -40.18 3.82 -15.13
CA ALA A 276 -38.82 3.53 -14.70
C ALA A 276 -38.76 3.37 -13.15
N LEU A 277 -37.80 2.57 -12.67
CA LEU A 277 -37.48 2.46 -11.24
C LEU A 277 -36.31 3.39 -10.90
N TRP A 278 -36.51 4.22 -9.89
CA TRP A 278 -35.56 5.23 -9.43
C TRP A 278 -35.08 4.93 -8.02
N LEU A 279 -33.82 5.25 -7.73
CA LEU A 279 -33.22 5.27 -6.40
C LEU A 279 -33.19 6.72 -5.89
N ARG A 280 -33.63 6.95 -4.64
CA ARG A 280 -33.60 8.26 -3.94
C ARG A 280 -32.20 8.60 -3.45
N THR A 281 -31.27 8.81 -4.38
CA THR A 281 -29.87 9.12 -4.02
C THR A 281 -29.74 10.53 -3.44
N THR A 282 -30.67 11.44 -3.69
CA THR A 282 -30.70 12.79 -3.09
C THR A 282 -30.86 12.76 -1.58
N ASP A 283 -31.54 11.75 -1.01
CA ASP A 283 -31.69 11.58 0.45
C ASP A 283 -30.32 11.34 1.14
N PHE A 284 -29.30 10.95 0.35
CA PHE A 284 -27.94 10.59 0.78
C PHE A 284 -26.86 11.49 0.16
N GLY A 285 -27.24 12.69 -0.33
CA GLY A 285 -26.30 13.72 -0.75
C GLY A 285 -25.87 13.69 -2.21
N ASP A 286 -26.43 12.82 -3.08
CA ASP A 286 -26.21 12.90 -4.53
C ASP A 286 -26.93 14.13 -5.12
N ASP A 287 -26.54 14.61 -6.28
CA ASP A 287 -27.09 15.79 -6.95
C ASP A 287 -28.51 15.59 -7.51
N LYS A 288 -28.89 14.36 -7.78
CA LYS A 288 -30.22 13.96 -8.28
C LYS A 288 -30.50 12.48 -8.05
N ASP A 289 -31.78 12.10 -8.03
CA ASP A 289 -32.20 10.70 -8.04
C ASP A 289 -31.77 9.98 -9.32
N ARG A 290 -31.55 8.67 -9.23
CA ARG A 290 -30.97 7.88 -10.32
C ARG A 290 -31.90 6.75 -10.78
N VAL A 291 -32.01 6.62 -12.10
CA VAL A 291 -32.69 5.48 -12.72
C VAL A 291 -31.83 4.22 -12.51
N ILE A 292 -32.42 3.17 -11.96
CA ILE A 292 -31.81 1.85 -11.79
C ILE A 292 -32.38 0.81 -12.75
N GLU A 293 -33.69 0.95 -13.14
CA GLU A 293 -34.33 0.18 -14.21
C GLU A 293 -35.09 1.13 -15.13
N ARG A 294 -34.89 1.01 -16.43
CA ARG A 294 -35.60 1.81 -17.45
C ARG A 294 -37.05 1.38 -17.58
N ALA A 295 -37.88 2.24 -18.16
CA ALA A 295 -39.26 1.92 -18.47
C ALA A 295 -39.43 0.68 -19.43
N SER A 296 -38.38 0.33 -20.17
CA SER A 296 -38.30 -0.90 -20.96
C SER A 296 -38.11 -2.18 -20.12
N GLY A 297 -37.84 -2.08 -18.83
CA GLY A 297 -37.45 -3.20 -17.96
C GLY A 297 -35.93 -3.52 -18.04
N GLU A 298 -35.15 -2.74 -18.79
CA GLU A 298 -33.71 -2.93 -18.91
C GLU A 298 -32.99 -2.29 -17.70
N HIS A 299 -32.10 -3.02 -17.05
CA HIS A 299 -31.25 -2.51 -15.97
C HIS A 299 -30.22 -1.51 -16.49
N THR A 300 -29.90 -0.51 -15.68
CA THR A 300 -28.77 0.39 -15.93
C THR A 300 -27.47 -0.22 -15.41
N TYR A 301 -26.31 0.26 -15.84
CA TYR A 301 -25.02 -0.15 -15.25
C TYR A 301 -24.98 0.08 -13.73
N PHE A 302 -25.63 1.14 -13.27
CA PHE A 302 -25.71 1.45 -11.84
C PHE A 302 -26.44 0.37 -11.04
N ALA A 303 -27.35 -0.38 -11.64
CA ALA A 303 -28.03 -1.50 -11.00
C ALA A 303 -27.07 -2.65 -10.67
N SER A 304 -26.12 -2.95 -11.56
CA SER A 304 -25.08 -3.95 -11.30
C SER A 304 -24.16 -3.52 -10.16
N ASP A 305 -23.75 -2.24 -10.13
CA ASP A 305 -22.90 -1.70 -9.07
C ASP A 305 -23.60 -1.76 -7.70
N ILE A 306 -24.90 -1.40 -7.65
CA ILE A 306 -25.71 -1.50 -6.44
C ILE A 306 -25.80 -2.95 -5.94
N ALA A 307 -26.11 -3.89 -6.85
CA ALA A 307 -26.21 -5.31 -6.52
C ALA A 307 -24.89 -5.89 -6.03
N TYR A 308 -23.79 -5.51 -6.64
CA TYR A 308 -22.46 -5.93 -6.25
C TYR A 308 -22.06 -5.43 -4.85
N HIS A 309 -22.34 -4.17 -4.54
CA HIS A 309 -22.06 -3.63 -3.21
C HIS A 309 -22.99 -4.25 -2.13
N GLN A 310 -24.22 -4.60 -2.48
CA GLN A 310 -25.10 -5.36 -1.59
C GLN A 310 -24.51 -6.76 -1.32
N GLU A 311 -24.01 -7.44 -2.34
CA GLU A 311 -23.35 -8.74 -2.21
C GLU A 311 -22.09 -8.66 -1.34
N LYS A 312 -21.24 -7.62 -1.54
CA LYS A 312 -20.08 -7.36 -0.68
C LYS A 312 -20.48 -7.17 0.80
N ARG A 313 -21.54 -6.40 1.06
CA ARG A 313 -22.04 -6.19 2.42
C ARG A 313 -22.49 -7.49 3.08
N GLU A 314 -23.21 -8.33 2.35
CA GLU A 314 -23.72 -9.62 2.85
C GLU A 314 -22.60 -10.61 3.16
N ARG A 315 -21.43 -10.47 2.55
CA ARG A 315 -20.23 -11.23 2.94
C ARG A 315 -19.66 -10.82 4.29
N GLY A 316 -20.11 -9.70 4.86
CA GLY A 316 -19.79 -9.27 6.23
C GLY A 316 -18.35 -8.77 6.39
N TYR A 317 -17.86 -7.94 5.46
CA TYR A 317 -16.63 -7.17 5.66
C TYR A 317 -16.88 -5.98 6.56
N ASP A 318 -15.86 -5.63 7.36
CA ASP A 318 -15.90 -4.43 8.20
C ASP A 318 -15.60 -3.18 7.37
N LEU A 319 -14.83 -3.34 6.27
CA LEU A 319 -14.42 -2.25 5.38
C LEU A 319 -14.32 -2.75 3.94
N LEU A 320 -14.88 -1.99 3.02
CA LEU A 320 -14.73 -2.14 1.57
C LEU A 320 -13.86 -1.00 1.05
N ILE A 321 -12.84 -1.32 0.26
CA ILE A 321 -11.96 -0.33 -0.38
C ILE A 321 -11.98 -0.61 -1.88
N ASP A 322 -12.56 0.29 -2.67
CA ASP A 322 -12.58 0.19 -4.12
C ASP A 322 -11.64 1.23 -4.72
N ILE A 323 -10.74 0.80 -5.60
CA ILE A 323 -9.73 1.66 -6.21
C ILE A 323 -10.09 1.86 -7.67
N TRP A 324 -10.53 3.07 -8.01
CA TRP A 324 -11.04 3.45 -9.33
C TRP A 324 -10.10 4.36 -10.10
N GLY A 325 -10.20 4.37 -11.42
CA GLY A 325 -9.52 5.35 -12.26
C GLY A 325 -10.10 6.77 -12.13
N ALA A 326 -9.32 7.76 -12.52
CA ALA A 326 -9.68 9.18 -12.42
C ALA A 326 -10.94 9.56 -13.21
N ASP A 327 -11.28 8.80 -14.24
CA ASP A 327 -12.50 8.93 -15.04
C ASP A 327 -13.79 8.64 -14.24
N HIS A 328 -13.70 7.94 -13.11
CA HIS A 328 -14.82 7.64 -12.24
C HIS A 328 -15.05 8.68 -11.11
N HIS A 329 -14.28 9.78 -11.06
CA HIS A 329 -14.40 10.79 -10.00
C HIS A 329 -15.84 11.28 -9.78
N GLY A 330 -16.59 11.54 -10.86
CA GLY A 330 -18.01 11.97 -10.78
C GLY A 330 -19.00 10.90 -10.33
N TYR A 331 -18.52 9.66 -10.14
CA TYR A 331 -19.37 8.53 -9.73
C TYR A 331 -19.31 8.26 -8.23
N VAL A 332 -18.29 8.79 -7.53
CA VAL A 332 -18.03 8.54 -6.10
C VAL A 332 -19.24 8.87 -5.23
N GLN A 333 -19.76 10.11 -5.35
CA GLN A 333 -20.91 10.56 -4.54
C GLN A 333 -22.14 9.66 -4.75
N ARG A 334 -22.41 9.29 -5.97
CA ARG A 334 -23.53 8.41 -6.36
C ARG A 334 -23.39 7.04 -5.72
N MET A 335 -22.18 6.48 -5.69
CA MET A 335 -21.97 5.14 -5.12
C MET A 335 -22.08 5.15 -3.59
N HIS A 336 -21.54 6.17 -2.92
CA HIS A 336 -21.77 6.35 -1.47
C HIS A 336 -23.27 6.46 -1.16
N ALA A 337 -24.02 7.29 -1.92
CA ALA A 337 -25.45 7.43 -1.73
C ALA A 337 -26.20 6.09 -1.90
N ALA A 338 -25.82 5.28 -2.90
CA ALA A 338 -26.42 3.97 -3.10
C ALA A 338 -26.09 2.99 -1.96
N PHE A 339 -24.83 3.01 -1.49
CA PHE A 339 -24.38 2.15 -0.40
C PHE A 339 -25.11 2.46 0.92
N GLU A 340 -25.29 3.74 1.23
CA GLU A 340 -26.09 4.17 2.39
C GLU A 340 -27.57 3.84 2.22
N ALA A 341 -28.12 3.98 1.01
CA ALA A 341 -29.50 3.59 0.73
C ALA A 341 -29.75 2.09 0.91
N LEU A 342 -28.74 1.24 0.69
CA LEU A 342 -28.78 -0.19 1.02
C LEU A 342 -28.63 -0.47 2.53
N GLY A 343 -28.45 0.56 3.36
CA GLY A 343 -28.26 0.44 4.82
C GLY A 343 -26.80 0.21 5.22
N GLY A 344 -25.83 0.52 4.35
CA GLY A 344 -24.41 0.55 4.70
C GLY A 344 -24.08 1.78 5.53
N ALA A 345 -23.10 1.68 6.45
CA ALA A 345 -22.57 2.84 7.14
C ALA A 345 -21.52 3.55 6.26
N PRO A 346 -21.50 4.88 6.19
CA PRO A 346 -20.59 5.62 5.30
C PRO A 346 -19.12 5.23 5.47
N GLU A 347 -18.69 4.97 6.70
CA GLU A 347 -17.32 4.57 7.05
C GLU A 347 -16.93 3.15 6.60
N GLN A 348 -17.88 2.34 6.16
CA GLN A 348 -17.63 0.98 5.67
C GLN A 348 -17.24 0.94 4.18
N LEU A 349 -17.33 2.05 3.45
CA LEU A 349 -16.96 2.12 2.04
C LEU A 349 -15.96 3.26 1.80
N GLU A 350 -14.77 2.93 1.33
CA GLU A 350 -13.77 3.86 0.85
C GLU A 350 -13.63 3.74 -0.67
N LEU A 351 -13.81 4.85 -1.39
CA LEU A 351 -13.63 4.94 -2.84
C LEU A 351 -12.37 5.78 -3.12
N LEU A 352 -11.30 5.12 -3.55
CA LEU A 352 -10.01 5.76 -3.83
C LEU A 352 -9.88 6.04 -5.33
N ILE A 353 -9.59 7.28 -5.68
CA ILE A 353 -9.41 7.70 -7.08
C ILE A 353 -7.94 7.74 -7.45
N MET A 354 -7.55 6.90 -8.39
CA MET A 354 -6.18 6.81 -8.89
C MET A 354 -5.95 7.76 -10.06
N GLN A 355 -4.97 8.67 -9.93
CA GLN A 355 -4.59 9.60 -10.99
C GLN A 355 -3.76 8.92 -12.10
N PHE A 356 -3.73 9.56 -13.26
CA PHE A 356 -3.11 9.03 -14.48
C PHE A 356 -1.59 8.83 -14.35
N VAL A 357 -1.09 7.93 -15.20
CA VAL A 357 0.34 7.71 -15.45
C VAL A 357 0.64 8.11 -16.89
N HIS A 358 1.69 8.90 -17.08
CA HIS A 358 2.24 9.21 -18.39
C HIS A 358 3.60 8.55 -18.52
N LEU A 359 3.83 7.84 -19.61
CA LEU A 359 5.13 7.31 -19.94
C LEU A 359 5.95 8.44 -20.57
N MET A 360 7.17 8.65 -20.05
CA MET A 360 8.10 9.67 -20.55
C MET A 360 9.30 9.00 -21.22
N GLU A 361 9.67 9.46 -22.40
CA GLU A 361 10.84 8.99 -23.12
C GLU A 361 11.56 10.20 -23.75
N GLY A 362 12.85 10.36 -23.48
CA GLY A 362 13.63 11.52 -23.94
C GLY A 362 13.10 12.87 -23.43
N GLY A 363 12.42 12.91 -22.27
CA GLY A 363 11.81 14.12 -21.71
C GLY A 363 10.46 14.52 -22.34
N GLU A 364 9.96 13.75 -23.30
CA GLU A 364 8.66 13.97 -23.94
C GLU A 364 7.66 12.88 -23.51
N ARG A 365 6.37 13.21 -23.55
CA ARG A 365 5.32 12.22 -23.32
C ARG A 365 5.31 11.20 -24.46
N GLY A 366 5.63 9.95 -24.13
CA GLY A 366 5.51 8.82 -25.02
C GLY A 366 4.06 8.63 -25.49
N LYS A 367 3.88 8.13 -26.71
CA LYS A 367 2.55 7.75 -27.16
C LYS A 367 2.10 6.49 -26.39
N MET A 368 0.94 6.58 -25.74
CA MET A 368 0.27 5.44 -25.08
C MET A 368 -0.21 4.37 -26.09
N SER A 369 0.05 4.56 -27.38
CA SER A 369 -0.26 3.62 -28.45
C SER A 369 0.97 3.34 -29.30
N LYS A 370 1.16 2.08 -29.68
CA LYS A 370 2.16 1.62 -30.66
C LYS A 370 1.89 2.25 -32.04
N ARG A 371 2.87 2.25 -32.92
CA ARG A 371 2.70 2.72 -34.32
C ARG A 371 1.61 1.96 -35.09
N SER A 372 1.28 0.75 -34.64
CA SER A 372 0.17 -0.09 -35.13
C SER A 372 -1.23 0.39 -34.70
N GLY A 373 -1.34 1.41 -33.83
CA GLY A 373 -2.62 1.85 -33.24
C GLY A 373 -3.03 1.04 -32.00
N GLU A 374 -2.22 0.09 -31.55
CA GLU A 374 -2.44 -0.69 -30.33
C GLU A 374 -1.95 0.05 -29.11
N PHE A 375 -2.63 -0.17 -27.98
CA PHE A 375 -2.22 0.39 -26.68
C PHE A 375 -1.02 -0.35 -26.11
N VAL A 376 -0.19 0.35 -25.32
CA VAL A 376 0.89 -0.26 -24.53
C VAL A 376 0.24 -1.08 -23.41
N THR A 377 0.58 -2.35 -23.36
CA THR A 377 0.06 -3.29 -22.36
C THR A 377 0.92 -3.32 -21.10
N LEU A 378 0.41 -3.95 -20.02
CA LEU A 378 1.21 -4.29 -18.84
C LEU A 378 2.44 -5.10 -19.23
N ASP A 379 2.29 -6.15 -20.04
CA ASP A 379 3.41 -7.02 -20.44
C ASP A 379 4.48 -6.25 -21.22
N ASP A 380 4.10 -5.34 -22.13
CA ASP A 380 5.06 -4.47 -22.82
C ASP A 380 5.87 -3.61 -21.84
N LEU A 381 5.24 -3.07 -20.80
CA LEU A 381 5.95 -2.29 -19.78
C LEU A 381 6.92 -3.17 -18.99
N LEU A 382 6.48 -4.37 -18.61
CA LEU A 382 7.34 -5.30 -17.85
C LEU A 382 8.52 -5.83 -18.69
N ASP A 383 8.34 -6.00 -20.01
CA ASP A 383 9.41 -6.37 -20.93
C ASP A 383 10.43 -5.25 -21.08
N ASP A 384 10.00 -4.00 -20.98
CA ASP A 384 10.83 -2.82 -21.19
C ASP A 384 11.66 -2.45 -19.93
N ILE A 385 11.02 -2.32 -18.78
CA ILE A 385 11.67 -1.79 -17.55
C ILE A 385 11.79 -2.82 -16.41
N GLY A 386 11.23 -4.01 -16.57
CA GLY A 386 11.18 -5.04 -15.53
C GLY A 386 10.12 -4.78 -14.45
N VAL A 387 9.84 -5.82 -13.67
CA VAL A 387 8.79 -5.82 -12.64
C VAL A 387 9.11 -4.83 -11.51
N ASP A 388 10.33 -4.89 -10.99
CA ASP A 388 10.74 -4.13 -9.81
C ASP A 388 10.74 -2.61 -10.07
N ALA A 389 11.26 -2.18 -11.23
CA ALA A 389 11.22 -0.78 -11.62
C ALA A 389 9.78 -0.32 -11.87
N ALA A 390 8.97 -1.12 -12.60
CA ALA A 390 7.58 -0.79 -12.83
C ALA A 390 6.82 -0.58 -11.51
N ARG A 391 6.92 -1.53 -10.56
CA ARG A 391 6.28 -1.42 -9.25
C ARG A 391 6.75 -0.19 -8.47
N TRP A 392 8.05 0.03 -8.39
CA TRP A 392 8.61 1.15 -7.65
C TRP A 392 8.13 2.51 -8.18
N PHE A 393 8.28 2.75 -9.49
CA PHE A 393 7.93 4.05 -10.07
C PHE A 393 6.43 4.33 -10.01
N LEU A 394 5.58 3.31 -10.14
CA LEU A 394 4.14 3.43 -10.02
C LEU A 394 3.67 3.69 -8.57
N LEU A 395 4.48 3.29 -7.57
CA LEU A 395 4.21 3.48 -6.15
C LEU A 395 4.91 4.70 -5.55
N ALA A 396 5.81 5.38 -6.28
CA ALA A 396 6.64 6.45 -5.73
C ALA A 396 5.88 7.72 -5.33
N ARG A 397 4.60 7.85 -5.72
CA ARG A 397 3.76 9.02 -5.45
C ARG A 397 2.40 8.60 -4.90
N SER A 398 1.75 9.53 -4.18
CA SER A 398 0.38 9.36 -3.70
C SER A 398 -0.60 9.11 -4.85
N HIS A 399 -1.68 8.36 -4.59
CA HIS A 399 -2.70 8.00 -5.59
C HIS A 399 -3.37 9.21 -6.25
N ASP A 400 -3.48 10.33 -5.55
CA ASP A 400 -4.08 11.59 -6.00
C ASP A 400 -3.16 12.46 -6.86
N THR A 401 -1.92 12.02 -7.10
CA THR A 401 -0.91 12.74 -7.86
C THR A 401 -0.64 12.02 -9.18
N THR A 402 -0.69 12.72 -10.31
CA THR A 402 -0.28 12.20 -11.63
C THR A 402 1.21 11.82 -11.61
N ILE A 403 1.55 10.71 -12.27
CA ILE A 403 2.93 10.25 -12.41
C ILE A 403 3.39 10.43 -13.85
N ASP A 404 4.52 11.09 -14.01
CA ASP A 404 5.33 11.04 -15.23
C ASP A 404 6.43 9.98 -14.99
N LEU A 405 6.29 8.79 -15.60
CA LEU A 405 7.20 7.66 -15.44
C LEU A 405 8.32 7.77 -16.50
N ASP A 406 9.51 8.10 -16.05
CA ASP A 406 10.71 8.19 -16.88
C ASP A 406 11.25 6.78 -17.17
N LEU A 407 11.07 6.33 -18.43
CA LEU A 407 11.48 4.99 -18.85
C LEU A 407 13.00 4.85 -18.93
N GLU A 408 13.74 5.91 -19.28
CA GLU A 408 15.20 5.87 -19.33
C GLU A 408 15.79 5.70 -17.93
N LEU A 409 15.29 6.47 -16.97
CA LEU A 409 15.69 6.32 -15.58
C LEU A 409 15.30 4.94 -15.03
N ALA A 410 14.11 4.45 -15.36
CA ALA A 410 13.63 3.14 -14.89
C ALA A 410 14.47 1.96 -15.41
N ARG A 411 15.01 2.07 -16.64
CA ARG A 411 15.94 1.07 -17.23
C ARG A 411 17.35 1.13 -16.68
N SER A 412 17.73 2.26 -16.04
CA SER A 412 19.13 2.49 -15.67
C SER A 412 19.56 1.64 -14.47
N GLU A 413 20.72 0.99 -14.57
CA GLU A 413 21.39 0.27 -13.48
C GLU A 413 22.37 1.21 -12.76
N SER A 414 21.89 2.30 -12.21
CA SER A 414 22.70 3.35 -11.60
C SER A 414 22.14 3.81 -10.26
N SER A 415 22.95 4.54 -9.49
CA SER A 415 22.52 5.13 -8.20
C SER A 415 21.45 6.22 -8.36
N GLU A 416 21.18 6.68 -9.56
CA GLU A 416 20.09 7.64 -9.83
C GLU A 416 18.74 6.93 -9.88
N ASN A 417 18.70 5.65 -10.24
CA ASN A 417 17.50 4.83 -10.18
C ASN A 417 17.24 4.39 -8.73
N PRO A 418 16.16 4.88 -8.08
CA PRO A 418 15.94 4.66 -6.66
C PRO A 418 15.70 3.18 -6.31
N VAL A 419 15.04 2.38 -7.16
CA VAL A 419 14.85 0.96 -6.87
C VAL A 419 16.19 0.21 -6.94
N TYR A 420 16.98 0.48 -7.96
CA TYR A 420 18.32 -0.10 -8.08
C TYR A 420 19.20 0.27 -6.87
N TYR A 421 19.13 1.54 -6.42
CA TYR A 421 19.89 2.01 -5.27
C TYR A 421 19.52 1.25 -3.97
N VAL A 422 18.22 1.02 -3.72
CA VAL A 422 17.76 0.29 -2.53
C VAL A 422 18.12 -1.19 -2.62
N GLN A 423 17.91 -1.83 -3.78
CA GLN A 423 18.29 -3.23 -4.00
C GLN A 423 19.80 -3.43 -3.87
N TYR A 424 20.60 -2.51 -4.40
CA TYR A 424 22.05 -2.54 -4.26
C TYR A 424 22.50 -2.41 -2.80
N ALA A 425 21.84 -1.56 -1.99
CA ALA A 425 22.11 -1.48 -0.55
C ALA A 425 21.85 -2.83 0.14
N HIS A 426 20.73 -3.49 -0.18
CA HIS A 426 20.40 -4.82 0.35
C HIS A 426 21.45 -5.87 -0.07
N ALA A 427 21.80 -5.95 -1.34
CA ALA A 427 22.80 -6.89 -1.87
C ALA A 427 24.20 -6.65 -1.26
N ARG A 428 24.55 -5.38 -1.03
CA ARG A 428 25.82 -5.01 -0.36
C ARG A 428 25.84 -5.50 1.10
N ILE A 429 24.75 -5.34 1.84
CA ILE A 429 24.63 -5.89 3.21
C ILE A 429 24.78 -7.42 3.17
N ALA A 430 24.07 -8.08 2.27
CA ALA A 430 24.16 -9.53 2.11
C ALA A 430 25.60 -9.99 1.82
N SER A 431 26.31 -9.27 0.93
CA SER A 431 27.74 -9.52 0.63
C SER A 431 28.65 -9.38 1.85
N MET A 432 28.42 -8.33 2.69
CA MET A 432 29.20 -8.13 3.91
C MET A 432 28.97 -9.26 4.92
N LEU A 433 27.72 -9.67 5.13
CA LEU A 433 27.41 -10.77 6.03
C LEU A 433 28.00 -12.10 5.53
N ARG A 434 27.98 -12.36 4.22
CA ARG A 434 28.67 -13.52 3.63
C ARG A 434 30.18 -13.47 3.86
N LYS A 435 30.81 -12.30 3.70
CA LYS A 435 32.25 -12.10 3.90
C LYS A 435 32.66 -12.33 5.36
N ALA A 436 31.83 -11.91 6.34
CA ALA A 436 32.06 -12.20 7.76
C ALA A 436 31.96 -13.71 8.06
N GLY A 437 31.16 -14.43 7.29
CA GLY A 437 30.93 -15.86 7.43
C GLY A 437 29.76 -16.22 8.36
N PRO A 438 29.00 -17.31 8.06
CA PRO A 438 27.78 -17.66 8.75
C PRO A 438 27.98 -17.94 10.24
N GLY A 439 29.10 -18.55 10.63
CA GLY A 439 29.43 -18.84 12.03
C GLY A 439 29.65 -17.56 12.85
N ARG A 440 30.33 -16.57 12.26
CA ARG A 440 30.61 -15.29 12.90
C ARG A 440 29.33 -14.45 13.04
N VAL A 441 28.50 -14.40 12.01
CA VAL A 441 27.19 -13.74 12.05
C VAL A 441 26.29 -14.37 13.11
N ALA A 442 26.18 -15.70 13.13
CA ALA A 442 25.39 -16.42 14.13
C ALA A 442 25.88 -16.17 15.56
N GLN A 443 27.19 -16.01 15.77
CA GLN A 443 27.75 -15.61 17.06
C GLN A 443 27.33 -14.20 17.44
N ALA A 444 27.47 -13.23 16.53
CA ALA A 444 27.07 -11.84 16.75
C ALA A 444 25.58 -11.73 17.13
N LEU A 445 24.70 -12.47 16.44
CA LEU A 445 23.26 -12.46 16.70
C LEU A 445 22.86 -13.05 18.06
N ARG A 446 23.65 -13.96 18.67
CA ARG A 446 23.40 -14.47 20.03
C ARG A 446 23.53 -13.40 21.11
N GLY A 447 24.37 -12.38 20.90
CA GLY A 447 24.53 -11.23 21.80
C GLY A 447 23.58 -10.07 21.47
N ALA A 448 22.40 -10.34 20.90
CA ALA A 448 21.44 -9.29 20.58
C ALA A 448 21.06 -8.49 21.83
N GLY A 449 21.32 -7.18 21.79
CA GLY A 449 21.13 -6.27 22.95
C GLY A 449 22.40 -5.88 23.71
N ASP A 450 23.54 -6.54 23.45
CA ASP A 450 24.80 -6.14 24.04
C ASP A 450 25.30 -4.81 23.41
N ALA A 451 25.81 -3.92 24.25
CA ALA A 451 26.43 -2.67 23.81
C ALA A 451 27.72 -2.94 23.02
N PRO A 452 28.12 -2.04 22.07
CA PRO A 452 29.37 -2.15 21.35
C PRO A 452 30.57 -1.97 22.30
N GLY A 453 31.75 -2.42 21.84
CA GLY A 453 33.01 -2.22 22.60
C GLY A 453 33.49 -0.78 22.63
N GLU A 454 33.16 -0.01 21.59
CA GLU A 454 33.43 1.42 21.43
C GLU A 454 32.12 2.21 21.36
N ALA A 455 32.21 3.54 21.61
CA ALA A 455 31.05 4.43 21.44
C ALA A 455 30.51 4.37 19.99
N MET A 456 29.18 4.28 19.85
CA MET A 456 28.55 4.26 18.55
C MET A 456 28.85 5.53 17.76
N HIS A 457 29.20 5.35 16.48
CA HIS A 457 29.32 6.47 15.55
C HIS A 457 27.94 7.08 15.25
N ALA A 458 27.91 8.36 14.88
CA ALA A 458 26.66 9.05 14.58
C ALA A 458 25.84 8.37 13.46
N SER A 459 26.52 7.83 12.43
CA SER A 459 25.86 7.09 11.33
C SER A 459 25.31 5.72 11.76
N GLU A 460 25.90 5.06 12.76
CA GLU A 460 25.35 3.84 13.36
C GLU A 460 24.02 4.15 14.07
N ARG A 461 24.03 5.18 14.93
CA ARG A 461 22.82 5.63 15.65
C ARG A 461 21.73 6.05 14.66
N GLU A 462 22.08 6.80 13.58
CA GLU A 462 21.10 7.23 12.58
C GLU A 462 20.48 6.05 11.85
N LEU A 463 21.27 5.06 11.44
CA LEU A 463 20.74 3.85 10.80
C LEU A 463 19.80 3.11 11.75
N ILE A 464 20.20 2.87 13.01
CA ILE A 464 19.33 2.20 14.00
C ILE A 464 18.04 3.00 14.20
N ARG A 465 18.10 4.32 14.32
CA ARG A 465 16.89 5.18 14.43
C ARG A 465 15.95 4.97 13.25
N ARG A 466 16.47 4.92 12.01
CA ARG A 466 15.66 4.63 10.81
C ARG A 466 14.99 3.27 10.92
N LEU A 467 15.72 2.23 11.35
CA LEU A 467 15.12 0.90 11.53
C LEU A 467 13.98 0.91 12.56
N LEU A 468 14.10 1.74 13.61
CA LEU A 468 13.07 1.87 14.65
C LEU A 468 11.83 2.65 14.21
N ASP A 469 11.92 3.46 13.15
CA ASP A 469 10.74 4.16 12.58
C ASP A 469 9.83 3.25 11.77
N PHE A 470 10.31 2.08 11.34
CA PHE A 470 9.59 1.21 10.41
C PHE A 470 8.16 0.85 10.87
N PRO A 471 7.90 0.48 12.15
CA PRO A 471 6.54 0.20 12.60
C PRO A 471 5.58 1.39 12.42
N ALA A 472 6.05 2.60 12.72
CA ALA A 472 5.25 3.81 12.55
C ALA A 472 4.98 4.14 11.08
N GLU A 473 5.98 3.95 10.20
CA GLU A 473 5.82 4.16 8.76
C GLU A 473 4.84 3.15 8.14
N VAL A 474 4.87 1.89 8.56
CA VAL A 474 3.90 0.87 8.14
C VAL A 474 2.49 1.23 8.62
N ALA A 475 2.36 1.68 9.87
CA ALA A 475 1.07 2.11 10.42
C ALA A 475 0.48 3.29 9.62
N GLU A 476 1.25 4.35 9.45
CA GLU A 476 0.86 5.54 8.68
C GLU A 476 0.55 5.20 7.21
N ALA A 477 1.33 4.31 6.59
CA ALA A 477 1.08 3.88 5.22
C ALA A 477 -0.26 3.14 5.08
N GLY A 478 -0.61 2.31 6.05
CA GLY A 478 -1.91 1.64 6.11
C GLY A 478 -3.05 2.59 6.38
N ASP A 479 -2.95 3.42 7.43
CA ASP A 479 -4.02 4.31 7.90
C ASP A 479 -4.36 5.40 6.87
N ARG A 480 -3.34 5.92 6.16
CA ARG A 480 -3.52 6.95 5.13
C ARG A 480 -3.66 6.41 3.73
N ARG A 481 -3.71 5.10 3.54
CA ARG A 481 -3.74 4.48 2.21
C ARG A 481 -2.58 4.98 1.35
N ALA A 482 -1.35 4.99 1.89
CA ALA A 482 -0.20 5.68 1.32
C ALA A 482 1.03 4.77 1.12
N PRO A 483 0.99 3.76 0.21
CA PRO A 483 2.12 2.85 -0.04
C PRO A 483 3.43 3.58 -0.41
N HIS A 484 3.35 4.77 -1.02
CA HIS A 484 4.52 5.59 -1.38
C HIS A 484 5.40 5.95 -0.17
N ARG A 485 4.86 5.97 1.06
CA ARG A 485 5.64 6.17 2.28
C ARG A 485 6.65 5.06 2.50
N ILE A 486 6.28 3.83 2.18
CA ILE A 486 7.20 2.68 2.30
C ILE A 486 8.35 2.80 1.27
N ALA A 487 8.07 3.27 0.04
CA ALA A 487 9.12 3.53 -0.95
C ALA A 487 10.10 4.63 -0.48
N ALA A 488 9.56 5.74 0.04
CA ALA A 488 10.39 6.81 0.60
C ALA A 488 11.22 6.33 1.80
N TYR A 489 10.60 5.58 2.72
CA TYR A 489 11.28 4.99 3.87
C TYR A 489 12.42 4.04 3.47
N ALA A 490 12.19 3.16 2.49
CA ALA A 490 13.21 2.24 1.99
C ALA A 490 14.41 2.99 1.41
N LEU A 491 14.16 4.06 0.64
CA LEU A 491 15.21 4.91 0.07
C LEU A 491 16.01 5.62 1.16
N ASP A 492 15.35 6.24 2.13
CA ASP A 492 16.00 6.92 3.27
C ASP A 492 16.85 5.94 4.09
N THR A 493 16.33 4.72 4.31
CA THR A 493 17.06 3.66 5.03
C THR A 493 18.29 3.20 4.26
N ALA A 494 18.21 3.05 2.93
CA ALA A 494 19.34 2.73 2.08
C ALA A 494 20.40 3.84 2.08
N GLN A 495 19.99 5.11 2.13
CA GLN A 495 20.91 6.25 2.26
C GLN A 495 21.61 6.26 3.63
N ALA A 496 20.86 6.02 4.72
CA ALA A 496 21.43 5.91 6.06
C ALA A 496 22.42 4.74 6.15
N PHE A 497 22.10 3.59 5.53
CA PHE A 497 23.03 2.47 5.43
C PHE A 497 24.29 2.85 4.63
N SER A 498 24.18 3.59 3.54
CA SER A 498 25.33 4.03 2.74
C SER A 498 26.25 4.95 3.53
N ALA A 499 25.71 5.83 4.38
CA ALA A 499 26.50 6.64 5.30
C ALA A 499 27.21 5.78 6.35
N PHE A 500 26.49 4.85 6.99
CA PHE A 500 27.07 3.88 7.92
C PHE A 500 28.20 3.07 7.28
N TYR A 501 28.00 2.54 6.09
CA TYR A 501 28.99 1.75 5.36
C TYR A 501 30.27 2.53 5.03
N ARG A 502 30.13 3.82 4.70
CA ARG A 502 31.25 4.72 4.44
C ARG A 502 32.07 5.03 5.70
N ASP A 503 31.36 5.28 6.83
CA ASP A 503 31.94 5.85 8.02
C ASP A 503 32.40 4.78 9.03
N CYS A 504 31.87 3.55 8.96
CA CYS A 504 32.10 2.47 9.92
C CYS A 504 32.65 1.22 9.25
N GLN A 505 33.85 0.81 9.63
CA GLN A 505 34.39 -0.49 9.22
C GLN A 505 33.65 -1.60 9.98
N VAL A 506 32.99 -2.53 9.25
CA VAL A 506 32.17 -3.58 9.88
C VAL A 506 33.00 -4.79 10.31
N VAL A 507 33.93 -5.25 9.48
CA VAL A 507 34.71 -6.48 9.69
C VAL A 507 36.19 -6.12 9.92
N GLY A 508 36.85 -6.81 10.87
CA GLY A 508 38.27 -6.62 11.15
C GLY A 508 38.54 -5.48 12.15
N VAL A 509 37.59 -5.15 12.99
CA VAL A 509 37.68 -4.29 14.17
C VAL A 509 37.68 -5.14 15.44
N ASP A 510 37.67 -4.53 16.66
CA ASP A 510 37.54 -5.31 17.88
C ASP A 510 36.24 -6.15 17.89
N ALA A 511 36.29 -7.29 18.61
CA ALA A 511 35.23 -8.31 18.50
C ALA A 511 33.85 -7.80 18.93
N ALA A 512 33.75 -6.92 19.94
CA ALA A 512 32.46 -6.43 20.42
C ALA A 512 31.86 -5.40 19.48
N THR A 513 32.66 -4.51 18.90
CA THR A 513 32.26 -3.56 17.86
C THR A 513 31.88 -4.28 16.57
N GLU A 514 32.63 -5.30 16.15
CA GLU A 514 32.30 -6.12 14.98
C GLU A 514 30.95 -6.84 15.19
N ASP A 515 30.74 -7.45 16.35
CA ASP A 515 29.45 -8.09 16.69
C ASP A 515 28.28 -7.11 16.59
N HIS A 516 28.44 -5.91 17.15
CA HIS A 516 27.42 -4.88 17.09
C HIS A 516 27.13 -4.46 15.64
N ARG A 517 28.15 -4.16 14.83
CA ARG A 517 28.00 -3.74 13.45
C ARG A 517 27.42 -4.82 12.54
N LEU A 518 27.73 -6.09 12.80
CA LEU A 518 27.07 -7.23 12.12
C LEU A 518 25.57 -7.31 12.46
N ARG A 519 25.20 -7.02 13.72
CA ARG A 519 23.78 -6.92 14.13
C ARG A 519 23.06 -5.77 13.43
N VAL A 520 23.69 -4.60 13.32
CA VAL A 520 23.14 -3.45 12.56
C VAL A 520 22.90 -3.83 11.11
N CYS A 521 23.88 -4.49 10.47
CA CYS A 521 23.74 -4.99 9.11
C CYS A 521 22.59 -6.00 8.97
N ALA A 522 22.48 -6.96 9.88
CA ALA A 522 21.43 -7.97 9.83
C ALA A 522 20.02 -7.34 9.99
N ALA A 523 19.86 -6.41 10.92
CA ALA A 523 18.61 -5.69 11.11
C ALA A 523 18.26 -4.82 9.90
N ALA A 524 19.23 -4.11 9.32
CA ALA A 524 19.03 -3.32 8.11
C ALA A 524 18.63 -4.19 6.90
N LYS A 525 19.26 -5.37 6.73
CA LYS A 525 18.90 -6.33 5.69
C LYS A 525 17.43 -6.73 5.77
N VAL A 526 17.00 -7.18 6.96
CA VAL A 526 15.61 -7.66 7.17
C VAL A 526 14.60 -6.54 6.95
N THR A 527 14.88 -5.33 7.45
CA THR A 527 13.96 -4.19 7.32
C THR A 527 13.85 -3.70 5.88
N LEU A 528 14.97 -3.62 5.13
CA LEU A 528 14.94 -3.28 3.70
C LEU A 528 14.21 -4.35 2.89
N ALA A 529 14.48 -5.64 3.14
CA ALA A 529 13.79 -6.73 2.47
C ALA A 529 12.28 -6.68 2.72
N ARG A 530 11.84 -6.41 3.96
CA ARG A 530 10.41 -6.26 4.28
C ARG A 530 9.80 -5.02 3.61
N SER A 531 10.52 -3.90 3.57
CA SER A 531 10.05 -2.70 2.88
C SER A 531 9.82 -2.95 1.38
N LEU A 532 10.75 -3.64 0.73
CA LEU A 532 10.63 -4.04 -0.68
C LEU A 532 9.48 -5.03 -0.90
N ASP A 533 9.33 -6.04 -0.02
CA ASP A 533 8.24 -7.02 -0.09
C ASP A 533 6.85 -6.36 0.02
N LEU A 534 6.68 -5.37 0.90
CA LEU A 534 5.42 -4.61 1.01
C LEU A 534 5.08 -3.83 -0.26
N LEU A 535 6.08 -3.49 -1.07
CA LEU A 535 5.91 -2.88 -2.39
C LEU A 535 5.78 -3.93 -3.51
N GLY A 536 5.98 -5.22 -3.21
CA GLY A 536 6.04 -6.31 -4.19
C GLY A 536 7.29 -6.27 -5.08
N VAL A 537 8.37 -5.63 -4.59
CA VAL A 537 9.69 -5.50 -5.22
C VAL A 537 10.63 -6.55 -4.62
N ALA A 538 11.47 -7.13 -5.45
CA ALA A 538 12.45 -8.13 -5.01
C ALA A 538 13.55 -7.52 -4.13
N ALA A 539 14.08 -8.32 -3.19
CA ALA A 539 15.25 -7.97 -2.37
C ALA A 539 16.41 -8.94 -2.68
N PRO A 540 17.16 -8.73 -3.79
CA PRO A 540 18.21 -9.65 -4.20
C PRO A 540 19.39 -9.63 -3.24
N ASP A 541 19.98 -10.80 -3.00
CA ASP A 541 21.22 -10.92 -2.21
C ASP A 541 22.47 -10.64 -3.05
N GLU A 542 22.34 -10.59 -4.38
CA GLU A 542 23.41 -10.33 -5.36
C GLU A 542 22.88 -9.46 -6.50
N MET A 543 23.71 -8.51 -6.94
CA MET A 543 23.48 -7.63 -8.08
C MET A 543 24.78 -7.44 -8.84
#